data_b0b33d8bc860b9d9dd0ce040af5ef4d5
#
_entry.id   b0b33d8bc860b9d9dd0ce040af5ef4d5
#
_cell.length_a   1.000
_cell.length_b   1.000
_cell.length_c   1.000
_cell.angle_alpha   90.00
_cell.angle_beta   90.00
_cell.angle_gamma   90.00
#
_symmetry.space_group_name_H-M   'P 1'
#
loop_
_entity.id
_entity.type
_entity.pdbx_description
1 polymer ?
#
loop_
_entity_poly.entity_id
_entity_poly.type
_entity_poly.pdbx_seq_one_letter_code
_entity_poly.pdbx_strand_id
1 'polypeptide(L)'
;MLSLQAVNRVLGNCSEFYEEQTRRLLDLGVDARSRAVSHVAYRTETLPEYLDIRRQLEPWCSANVENVWGGRPISKLLLQTPLDLAPNSFTRLVELIPPPHPDVYQRVYKLGLEHLGIVLGEIFAEFGKAYAHVLTGQQDQGPFNQPYFITFSDHTAVKFYQRSLQDVCILEGRRFDGFCHVIE
;
A
#
# COMPACT_ATOMS: atom_id res chain seq x y z
N MET A 1 12.93 -11.11 -13.93
CA MET A 1 12.75 -10.01 -14.90
C MET A 1 11.34 -9.99 -15.53
N LEU A 2 10.76 -11.11 -16.00
CA LEU A 2 9.43 -11.11 -16.65
C LEU A 2 8.29 -10.69 -15.72
N SER A 3 8.32 -11.06 -14.43
CA SER A 3 7.29 -10.73 -13.43
C SER A 3 7.21 -9.23 -13.11
N LEU A 4 8.36 -8.57 -12.92
CA LEU A 4 8.43 -7.14 -12.64
C LEU A 4 7.86 -6.31 -13.80
N GLN A 5 8.23 -6.65 -15.03
CA GLN A 5 7.72 -5.96 -16.22
C GLN A 5 6.20 -6.16 -16.39
N ALA A 6 5.67 -7.33 -16.02
CA ALA A 6 4.24 -7.60 -16.07
C ALA A 6 3.47 -6.79 -15.03
N VAL A 7 3.96 -6.75 -13.79
CA VAL A 7 3.35 -5.95 -12.71
C VAL A 7 3.41 -4.45 -13.06
N ASN A 8 4.56 -3.96 -13.52
CA ASN A 8 4.69 -2.54 -13.92
C ASN A 8 3.83 -2.17 -15.14
N ARG A 9 3.53 -3.11 -16.04
CA ARG A 9 2.57 -2.83 -17.14
C ARG A 9 1.15 -2.58 -16.64
N VAL A 10 0.78 -3.21 -15.53
CA VAL A 10 -0.55 -3.07 -14.94
C VAL A 10 -0.62 -1.88 -14.00
N LEU A 11 0.37 -1.72 -13.11
CA LEU A 11 0.36 -0.72 -12.05
C LEU A 11 1.05 0.60 -12.44
N GLY A 12 1.87 0.61 -13.50
CA GLY A 12 2.76 1.71 -13.80
C GLY A 12 4.16 1.53 -13.18
N ASN A 13 5.00 2.55 -13.27
CA ASN A 13 6.39 2.48 -12.81
C ASN A 13 6.49 2.62 -11.29
N CYS A 14 6.48 1.49 -10.59
CA CYS A 14 6.56 1.45 -9.13
C CYS A 14 7.91 1.98 -8.58
N SER A 15 9.02 1.79 -9.32
CA SER A 15 10.32 2.32 -8.93
C SER A 15 10.34 3.85 -8.96
N GLU A 16 9.86 4.45 -10.03
CA GLU A 16 9.72 5.91 -10.18
C GLU A 16 8.81 6.51 -9.10
N PHE A 17 7.70 5.81 -8.83
CA PHE A 17 6.79 6.20 -7.74
C PHE A 17 7.50 6.17 -6.37
N TYR A 18 8.24 5.11 -6.07
CA TYR A 18 9.02 5.01 -4.83
C TYR A 18 10.06 6.13 -4.69
N GLU A 19 10.84 6.37 -5.76
CA GLU A 19 11.85 7.42 -5.78
C GLU A 19 11.25 8.81 -5.55
N GLU A 20 10.13 9.11 -6.21
CA GLU A 20 9.45 10.39 -6.04
C GLU A 20 8.90 10.54 -4.62
N GLN A 21 8.24 9.51 -4.06
CA GLN A 21 7.71 9.61 -2.70
C GLN A 21 8.83 9.78 -1.66
N THR A 22 9.94 9.03 -1.78
CA THR A 22 11.08 9.15 -0.86
C THR A 22 11.83 10.47 -1.00
N ARG A 23 11.92 11.02 -2.21
CA ARG A 23 12.46 12.37 -2.44
C ARG A 23 11.61 13.43 -1.73
N ARG A 24 10.28 13.38 -1.91
CA ARG A 24 9.35 14.32 -1.23
C ARG A 24 9.44 14.23 0.29
N LEU A 25 9.63 13.02 0.84
CA LEU A 25 9.85 12.85 2.27
C LEU A 25 11.15 13.53 2.73
N LEU A 26 12.24 13.40 1.94
CA LEU A 26 13.50 14.08 2.23
C LEU A 26 13.35 15.61 2.25
N ASP A 27 12.57 16.17 1.34
CA ASP A 27 12.26 17.60 1.30
C ASP A 27 11.55 18.09 2.58
N LEU A 28 10.87 17.17 3.29
CA LEU A 28 10.24 17.41 4.61
C LEU A 28 11.14 17.02 5.79
N GLY A 29 12.39 16.62 5.53
CA GLY A 29 13.33 16.19 6.57
C GLY A 29 13.14 14.75 7.05
N VAL A 30 12.31 13.94 6.35
CA VAL A 30 12.04 12.53 6.71
C VAL A 30 12.84 11.61 5.81
N ASP A 31 13.88 10.96 6.31
CA ASP A 31 14.62 9.94 5.54
C ASP A 31 14.05 8.53 5.82
N ALA A 32 13.35 7.99 4.84
CA ALA A 32 12.76 6.66 4.88
C ALA A 32 13.44 5.64 3.93
N ARG A 33 14.50 6.01 3.21
CA ARG A 33 15.15 5.19 2.17
C ARG A 33 15.77 3.89 2.68
N SER A 34 16.20 3.86 3.94
CA SER A 34 16.75 2.67 4.60
C SER A 34 15.69 1.80 5.28
N ARG A 35 14.42 2.16 5.20
CA ARG A 35 13.33 1.45 5.84
C ARG A 35 12.73 0.39 4.93
N ALA A 36 12.25 -0.70 5.52
CA ALA A 36 11.53 -1.71 4.78
C ALA A 36 10.23 -1.16 4.19
N VAL A 37 9.95 -1.52 2.94
CA VAL A 37 8.69 -1.18 2.28
C VAL A 37 7.67 -2.27 2.57
N SER A 38 6.57 -1.89 3.19
CA SER A 38 5.45 -2.77 3.51
C SER A 38 4.71 -3.20 2.25
N HIS A 39 4.31 -2.24 1.43
CA HIS A 39 3.52 -2.44 0.21
C HIS A 39 3.53 -1.19 -0.66
N VAL A 40 3.13 -1.36 -1.92
CA VAL A 40 2.64 -0.29 -2.78
C VAL A 40 1.13 -0.44 -2.93
N ALA A 41 0.41 0.68 -2.95
CA ALA A 41 -1.03 0.68 -3.11
C ALA A 41 -1.44 1.30 -4.44
N TYR A 42 -2.40 0.65 -5.08
CA TYR A 42 -2.99 1.09 -6.34
C TYR A 42 -4.50 1.25 -6.19
N ARG A 43 -5.03 2.38 -6.61
CA ARG A 43 -6.47 2.66 -6.58
C ARG A 43 -7.07 2.67 -7.96
N THR A 44 -8.17 1.96 -8.11
CA THR A 44 -8.95 1.93 -9.35
C THR A 44 -10.07 2.97 -9.31
N GLU A 45 -10.50 3.41 -10.50
CA GLU A 45 -11.61 4.32 -10.65
C GLU A 45 -12.97 3.64 -10.49
N THR A 46 -13.05 2.36 -10.90
CA THR A 46 -14.30 1.60 -10.89
C THR A 46 -14.10 0.20 -10.30
N LEU A 47 -15.19 -0.42 -9.85
CA LEU A 47 -15.19 -1.81 -9.39
C LEU A 47 -14.88 -2.81 -10.52
N PRO A 48 -15.41 -2.67 -11.76
CA PRO A 48 -14.99 -3.51 -12.88
C PRO A 48 -13.49 -3.43 -13.18
N GLU A 49 -12.89 -2.24 -13.13
CA GLU A 49 -11.44 -2.07 -13.27
C GLU A 49 -10.66 -2.80 -12.15
N TYR A 50 -11.13 -2.71 -10.90
CA TYR A 50 -10.55 -3.44 -9.79
C TYR A 50 -10.53 -4.96 -10.05
N LEU A 51 -11.66 -5.52 -10.49
CA LEU A 51 -11.75 -6.95 -10.81
C LEU A 51 -10.85 -7.35 -11.98
N ASP A 52 -10.72 -6.48 -12.96
CA ASP A 52 -9.86 -6.72 -14.12
C ASP A 52 -8.38 -6.68 -13.74
N ILE A 53 -7.94 -5.66 -13.01
CA ILE A 53 -6.56 -5.55 -12.49
C ILE A 53 -6.23 -6.70 -11.54
N ARG A 54 -7.14 -7.09 -10.64
CA ARG A 54 -6.98 -8.26 -9.78
C ARG A 54 -6.67 -9.51 -10.61
N ARG A 55 -7.48 -9.81 -11.64
CA ARG A 55 -7.27 -10.95 -12.54
C ARG A 55 -5.95 -10.89 -13.29
N GLN A 56 -5.50 -9.71 -13.68
CA GLN A 56 -4.20 -9.53 -14.35
C GLN A 56 -3.01 -9.75 -13.43
N LEU A 57 -3.12 -9.41 -12.14
CA LEU A 57 -2.03 -9.52 -11.16
C LEU A 57 -1.91 -10.90 -10.52
N GLU A 58 -3.02 -11.59 -10.27
CA GLU A 58 -3.06 -12.88 -9.56
C GLU A 58 -2.15 -13.97 -10.15
N PRO A 59 -1.95 -14.10 -11.47
CA PRO A 59 -0.97 -15.05 -12.02
C PRO A 59 0.47 -14.84 -11.55
N TRP A 60 0.81 -13.65 -11.04
CA TRP A 60 2.12 -13.29 -10.52
C TRP A 60 2.20 -13.36 -8.98
N CYS A 61 1.08 -13.75 -8.34
CA CYS A 61 0.95 -13.81 -6.89
C CYS A 61 1.00 -15.24 -6.38
N SER A 62 1.47 -15.41 -5.15
CA SER A 62 1.37 -16.66 -4.38
C SER A 62 0.07 -16.70 -3.57
N ALA A 63 -0.52 -15.53 -3.27
CA ALA A 63 -1.76 -15.41 -2.52
C ALA A 63 -2.44 -14.07 -2.79
N ASN A 64 -3.74 -14.03 -2.58
CA ASN A 64 -4.53 -12.81 -2.43
C ASN A 64 -5.43 -12.93 -1.19
N VAL A 65 -5.30 -11.99 -0.28
CA VAL A 65 -6.19 -11.85 0.89
C VAL A 65 -7.08 -10.65 0.63
N GLU A 66 -8.33 -10.90 0.27
CA GLU A 66 -9.33 -9.86 0.09
C GLU A 66 -10.17 -9.72 1.36
N ASN A 67 -10.36 -8.50 1.83
CA ASN A 67 -11.24 -8.22 2.96
C ASN A 67 -12.13 -7.01 2.67
N VAL A 68 -13.27 -6.94 3.33
CA VAL A 68 -14.16 -5.78 3.25
C VAL A 68 -13.69 -4.70 4.20
N TRP A 69 -13.52 -3.49 3.66
CA TRP A 69 -13.25 -2.28 4.44
C TRP A 69 -14.07 -1.12 3.89
N GLY A 70 -14.83 -0.45 4.76
CA GLY A 70 -15.69 0.64 4.33
C GLY A 70 -16.71 0.24 3.24
N GLY A 71 -17.24 -0.99 3.32
CA GLY A 71 -18.23 -1.53 2.39
C GLY A 71 -17.69 -2.00 1.03
N ARG A 72 -16.34 -2.05 0.86
CA ARG A 72 -15.70 -2.47 -0.39
C ARG A 72 -14.65 -3.53 -0.17
N PRO A 73 -14.41 -4.43 -1.13
CA PRO A 73 -13.29 -5.37 -1.07
C PRO A 73 -11.97 -4.63 -1.25
N ILE A 74 -10.94 -5.03 -0.53
CA ILE A 74 -9.57 -4.55 -0.74
C ILE A 74 -8.67 -5.78 -0.80
N SER A 75 -7.96 -5.97 -1.91
CA SER A 75 -7.01 -7.08 -2.09
C SER A 75 -5.65 -6.76 -1.51
N LYS A 76 -5.04 -7.76 -0.88
CA LYS A 76 -3.62 -7.80 -0.52
C LYS A 76 -2.98 -8.91 -1.33
N LEU A 77 -2.39 -8.54 -2.44
CA LEU A 77 -1.78 -9.43 -3.42
C LEU A 77 -0.32 -9.68 -3.04
N LEU A 78 0.01 -10.91 -2.65
CA LEU A 78 1.37 -11.31 -2.31
C LEU A 78 2.10 -11.84 -3.54
N LEU A 79 3.02 -11.07 -4.07
CA LEU A 79 3.80 -11.41 -5.26
C LEU A 79 4.71 -12.62 -5.02
N GLN A 80 4.84 -13.50 -6.00
CA GLN A 80 5.79 -14.62 -5.99
C GLN A 80 7.24 -14.12 -5.97
N THR A 81 7.54 -13.08 -6.75
CA THR A 81 8.84 -12.43 -6.83
C THR A 81 8.73 -11.01 -6.26
N PRO A 82 9.68 -10.57 -5.43
CA PRO A 82 9.70 -9.19 -4.96
C PRO A 82 9.66 -8.18 -6.11
N LEU A 83 8.99 -7.08 -5.89
CA LEU A 83 8.97 -5.90 -6.72
C LEU A 83 10.14 -5.01 -6.28
N ASP A 84 11.19 -4.96 -7.09
CA ASP A 84 12.33 -4.09 -6.84
C ASP A 84 11.93 -2.63 -7.07
N LEU A 85 12.19 -1.77 -6.10
CA LEU A 85 11.83 -0.35 -6.11
C LEU A 85 13.06 0.54 -6.26
N ALA A 86 14.16 0.16 -5.60
CA ALA A 86 15.48 0.81 -5.69
C ALA A 86 16.54 -0.19 -5.19
N PRO A 87 17.85 0.09 -5.30
CA PRO A 87 18.88 -0.74 -4.69
C PRO A 87 18.59 -0.97 -3.20
N ASN A 88 18.45 -2.25 -2.79
CA ASN A 88 18.12 -2.70 -1.42
C ASN A 88 16.70 -2.32 -0.93
N SER A 89 15.83 -1.83 -1.80
CA SER A 89 14.43 -1.52 -1.47
C SER A 89 13.50 -2.33 -2.35
N PHE A 90 12.65 -3.14 -1.73
CA PHE A 90 11.69 -3.99 -2.42
C PHE A 90 10.43 -4.20 -1.58
N THR A 91 9.37 -4.65 -2.22
CA THR A 91 8.17 -5.15 -1.53
C THR A 91 7.62 -6.38 -2.24
N ARG A 92 6.88 -7.22 -1.52
CA ARG A 92 6.13 -8.33 -2.11
C ARG A 92 4.62 -8.09 -2.07
N LEU A 93 4.17 -7.04 -1.43
CA LEU A 93 2.74 -6.81 -1.25
C LEU A 93 2.27 -5.64 -2.10
N VAL A 94 1.20 -5.89 -2.85
CA VAL A 94 0.41 -4.87 -3.55
C VAL A 94 -0.95 -4.79 -2.87
N GLU A 95 -1.33 -3.60 -2.42
CA GLU A 95 -2.68 -3.31 -1.96
C GLU A 95 -3.49 -2.76 -3.14
N LEU A 96 -4.50 -3.50 -3.61
CA LEU A 96 -5.39 -3.07 -4.67
C LEU A 96 -6.71 -2.59 -4.08
N ILE A 97 -7.09 -1.35 -4.39
CA ILE A 97 -8.15 -0.62 -3.70
C ILE A 97 -9.20 -0.17 -4.72
N PRO A 98 -10.46 -0.63 -4.64
CA PRO A 98 -11.54 -0.11 -5.47
C PRO A 98 -12.01 1.26 -4.97
N PRO A 99 -12.84 1.98 -5.75
CA PRO A 99 -13.40 3.24 -5.31
C PRO A 99 -14.21 3.07 -4.02
N PRO A 100 -14.25 4.09 -3.15
CA PRO A 100 -15.15 4.07 -1.99
C PRO A 100 -16.61 4.04 -2.45
N HIS A 101 -17.49 3.51 -1.60
CA HIS A 101 -18.92 3.66 -1.84
C HIS A 101 -19.30 5.15 -1.86
N PRO A 102 -20.10 5.63 -2.84
CA PRO A 102 -20.41 7.05 -3.01
C PRO A 102 -20.94 7.74 -1.74
N ASP A 103 -21.67 6.99 -0.91
CA ASP A 103 -22.31 7.52 0.30
C ASP A 103 -21.36 7.60 1.50
N VAL A 104 -20.15 7.03 1.42
CA VAL A 104 -19.27 6.88 2.58
C VAL A 104 -18.12 7.88 2.60
N TYR A 105 -17.64 8.36 1.44
CA TYR A 105 -16.46 9.21 1.38
C TYR A 105 -16.56 10.33 0.32
N GLN A 106 -16.48 11.56 0.78
CA GLN A 106 -16.37 12.77 -0.05
C GLN A 106 -14.91 13.23 -0.22
N ARG A 107 -13.93 12.32 -0.19
CA ARG A 107 -12.52 12.67 -0.35
C ARG A 107 -12.08 12.51 -1.80
N VAL A 108 -11.21 13.41 -2.25
CA VAL A 108 -10.47 13.22 -3.49
C VAL A 108 -9.36 12.19 -3.24
N TYR A 109 -9.28 11.19 -4.10
CA TYR A 109 -8.27 10.14 -4.05
C TYR A 109 -7.39 10.19 -5.29
N LYS A 110 -6.12 9.80 -5.12
CA LYS A 110 -5.25 9.56 -6.25
C LYS A 110 -5.65 8.24 -6.91
N LEU A 111 -5.92 8.27 -8.21
CA LEU A 111 -6.08 7.07 -9.03
C LEU A 111 -4.70 6.57 -9.49
N GLY A 112 -4.59 5.26 -9.71
CA GLY A 112 -3.33 4.62 -10.01
C GLY A 112 -2.50 4.37 -8.75
N LEU A 113 -1.18 4.48 -8.82
CA LEU A 113 -0.29 4.39 -7.67
C LEU A 113 -0.64 5.50 -6.67
N GLU A 114 -1.17 5.10 -5.51
CA GLU A 114 -1.75 6.00 -4.52
C GLU A 114 -0.84 6.24 -3.33
N HIS A 115 -0.37 5.17 -2.70
CA HIS A 115 0.49 5.34 -1.53
C HIS A 115 1.55 4.25 -1.39
N LEU A 116 2.59 4.61 -0.65
CA LEU A 116 3.69 3.75 -0.24
C LEU A 116 3.54 3.45 1.25
N GLY A 117 3.60 2.17 1.63
CA GLY A 117 3.67 1.76 3.03
C GLY A 117 5.11 1.54 3.48
N ILE A 118 5.55 2.20 4.55
CA ILE A 118 6.89 2.10 5.16
C ILE A 118 6.77 1.46 6.54
N VAL A 119 7.68 0.54 6.88
CA VAL A 119 7.73 -0.09 8.20
C VAL A 119 8.73 0.63 9.09
N LEU A 120 8.29 1.05 10.26
CA LEU A 120 9.12 1.73 11.27
C LEU A 120 9.58 0.81 12.41
N GLY A 121 8.82 -0.26 12.69
CA GLY A 121 9.14 -1.17 13.79
C GLY A 121 9.06 -0.49 15.15
N GLU A 122 10.10 -0.67 15.95
CA GLU A 122 10.16 -0.17 17.34
C GLU A 122 10.18 1.36 17.45
N ILE A 123 10.68 2.06 16.43
CA ILE A 123 10.74 3.54 16.46
C ILE A 123 9.40 4.22 16.15
N PHE A 124 8.31 3.46 15.94
CA PHE A 124 7.01 3.99 15.48
C PHE A 124 6.48 5.12 16.37
N ALA A 125 6.52 4.94 17.70
CA ALA A 125 6.01 5.93 18.64
C ALA A 125 6.87 7.20 18.70
N GLU A 126 8.21 7.04 18.69
CA GLU A 126 9.16 8.15 18.64
C GLU A 126 9.06 8.91 17.33
N PHE A 127 8.88 8.20 16.22
CA PHE A 127 8.67 8.82 14.91
C PHE A 127 7.44 9.72 14.90
N GLY A 128 6.30 9.25 15.43
CA GLY A 128 5.08 10.05 15.53
C GLY A 128 5.26 11.35 16.31
N LYS A 129 6.09 11.34 17.35
CA LYS A 129 6.42 12.53 18.15
C LYS A 129 7.38 13.45 17.40
N ALA A 130 8.48 12.89 16.87
CA ALA A 130 9.53 13.65 16.21
C ALA A 130 9.05 14.39 14.96
N TYR A 131 8.15 13.75 14.19
CA TYR A 131 7.65 14.24 12.91
C TYR A 131 6.21 14.76 12.97
N ALA A 132 5.65 14.99 14.17
CA ALA A 132 4.27 15.46 14.33
C ALA A 132 3.96 16.72 13.50
N HIS A 133 4.95 17.57 13.25
CA HIS A 133 4.81 18.83 12.51
C HIS A 133 4.65 18.66 10.98
N VAL A 134 5.00 17.51 10.41
CA VAL A 134 4.86 17.19 8.98
C VAL A 134 3.82 16.09 8.71
N LEU A 135 3.42 15.33 9.74
CA LEU A 135 2.37 14.32 9.60
C LEU A 135 1.02 15.00 9.29
N THR A 136 0.30 14.48 8.29
CA THR A 136 -1.03 14.97 7.92
C THR A 136 -2.14 14.24 8.66
N GLY A 137 -1.83 13.16 9.37
CA GLY A 137 -2.76 12.44 10.23
C GLY A 137 -2.29 11.05 10.64
N GLN A 138 -3.18 10.36 11.34
CA GLN A 138 -3.05 8.97 11.73
C GLN A 138 -4.37 8.25 11.42
N GLN A 139 -4.31 7.05 10.85
CA GLN A 139 -5.49 6.21 10.65
C GLN A 139 -5.73 5.36 11.89
N ASP A 140 -7.02 5.05 12.15
CA ASP A 140 -7.43 4.03 13.10
C ASP A 140 -8.26 2.98 12.34
N GLN A 141 -7.62 1.88 12.01
CA GLN A 141 -8.21 0.76 11.27
C GLN A 141 -8.17 -0.54 12.10
N GLY A 142 -8.15 -0.40 13.41
CA GLY A 142 -8.05 -1.48 14.37
C GLY A 142 -6.71 -1.50 15.12
N PRO A 143 -6.58 -2.38 16.13
CA PRO A 143 -5.50 -2.31 17.12
C PRO A 143 -4.09 -2.56 16.54
N PHE A 144 -4.01 -3.16 15.37
CA PHE A 144 -2.75 -3.46 14.70
C PHE A 144 -2.48 -2.57 13.48
N ASN A 145 -3.47 -1.72 13.07
CA ASN A 145 -3.42 -0.97 11.82
C ASN A 145 -3.74 0.52 12.07
N GLN A 146 -2.78 1.23 12.65
CA GLN A 146 -2.89 2.66 13.00
C GLN A 146 -1.71 3.46 12.41
N PRO A 147 -1.49 3.43 11.07
CA PRO A 147 -0.36 4.12 10.48
C PRO A 147 -0.48 5.63 10.59
N TYR A 148 0.65 6.31 10.85
CA TYR A 148 0.79 7.72 10.52
C TYR A 148 0.86 7.89 9.01
N PHE A 149 0.52 9.06 8.49
CA PHE A 149 0.66 9.32 7.07
C PHE A 149 1.01 10.77 6.77
N ILE A 150 1.67 10.96 5.62
CA ILE A 150 1.89 12.25 4.97
C ILE A 150 1.19 12.17 3.62
N THR A 151 0.24 13.07 3.36
CA THR A 151 -0.45 13.21 2.07
C THR A 151 0.12 14.42 1.35
N PHE A 152 0.46 14.25 0.09
CA PHE A 152 0.96 15.31 -0.78
C PHE A 152 -0.16 16.01 -1.55
N SER A 153 0.15 17.14 -2.17
CA SER A 153 -0.83 17.97 -2.88
C SER A 153 -1.52 17.29 -4.09
N ASP A 154 -0.87 16.28 -4.66
CA ASP A 154 -1.41 15.44 -5.74
C ASP A 154 -2.24 14.24 -5.22
N HIS A 155 -2.54 14.21 -3.92
CA HIS A 155 -3.27 13.16 -3.20
C HIS A 155 -2.55 11.82 -3.11
N THR A 156 -1.28 11.72 -3.52
CA THR A 156 -0.45 10.57 -3.14
C THR A 156 -0.08 10.66 -1.66
N ALA A 157 0.29 9.53 -1.06
CA ALA A 157 0.67 9.51 0.34
C ALA A 157 1.81 8.53 0.63
N VAL A 158 2.50 8.77 1.75
CA VAL A 158 3.32 7.76 2.40
C VAL A 158 2.72 7.44 3.76
N LYS A 159 2.50 6.17 4.03
CA LYS A 159 1.99 5.66 5.30
C LYS A 159 3.09 4.95 6.07
N PHE A 160 3.18 5.24 7.34
CA PHE A 160 4.19 4.71 8.25
C PHE A 160 3.54 3.75 9.23
N TYR A 161 3.94 2.49 9.17
CA TYR A 161 3.37 1.40 9.93
C TYR A 161 4.34 0.93 11.02
N GLN A 162 3.83 0.48 12.15
CA GLN A 162 4.64 -0.24 13.12
C GLN A 162 5.08 -1.61 12.59
N ARG A 163 4.19 -2.29 11.86
CA ARG A 163 4.41 -3.60 11.22
C ARG A 163 4.04 -3.55 9.75
N SER A 164 4.54 -4.49 8.96
CA SER A 164 4.09 -4.58 7.56
C SER A 164 2.58 -4.86 7.48
N LEU A 165 1.94 -4.44 6.40
CA LEU A 165 0.51 -4.74 6.17
C LEU A 165 0.26 -6.26 6.09
N GLN A 166 1.24 -7.05 5.63
CA GLN A 166 1.16 -8.51 5.67
C GLN A 166 1.09 -9.02 7.11
N ASP A 167 1.96 -8.53 7.99
CA ASP A 167 1.97 -8.92 9.41
C ASP A 167 0.69 -8.48 10.12
N VAL A 168 0.17 -7.29 9.79
CA VAL A 168 -1.13 -6.82 10.29
C VAL A 168 -2.23 -7.79 9.92
N CYS A 169 -2.32 -8.20 8.65
CA CYS A 169 -3.31 -9.19 8.20
C CYS A 169 -3.19 -10.52 8.95
N ILE A 170 -1.96 -10.98 9.20
CA ILE A 170 -1.71 -12.24 9.96
C ILE A 170 -2.17 -12.09 11.42
N LEU A 171 -1.88 -10.98 12.08
CA LEU A 171 -2.32 -10.69 13.44
C LEU A 171 -3.85 -10.58 13.55
N GLU A 172 -4.52 -10.15 12.47
CA GLU A 172 -5.97 -10.13 12.34
C GLU A 172 -6.58 -11.50 11.99
N GLY A 173 -5.76 -12.57 12.00
CA GLY A 173 -6.19 -13.96 11.77
C GLY A 173 -6.32 -14.36 10.31
N ARG A 174 -5.79 -13.57 9.38
CA ARG A 174 -5.80 -13.89 7.94
C ARG A 174 -4.58 -14.71 7.55
N ARG A 175 -4.70 -15.48 6.47
CA ARG A 175 -3.63 -16.35 5.95
C ARG A 175 -3.34 -16.04 4.49
N PHE A 176 -2.06 -15.98 4.14
CA PHE A 176 -1.57 -15.86 2.75
C PHE A 176 -1.21 -17.25 2.20
N ASP A 177 -2.18 -18.15 2.19
CA ASP A 177 -2.04 -19.57 1.77
C ASP A 177 -2.88 -19.92 0.54
N GLY A 178 -3.34 -18.92 -0.19
CA GLY A 178 -4.13 -19.07 -1.41
C GLY A 178 -4.85 -17.79 -1.82
N PHE A 179 -5.86 -17.95 -2.63
CA PHE A 179 -6.66 -16.85 -3.16
C PHE A 179 -8.03 -16.84 -2.48
N CYS A 180 -8.28 -15.82 -1.68
CA CYS A 180 -9.52 -15.63 -0.94
C CYS A 180 -10.20 -14.36 -1.43
N HIS A 181 -11.28 -14.51 -2.20
CA HIS A 181 -12.08 -13.42 -2.74
C HIS A 181 -13.36 -13.24 -1.92
N VAL A 182 -13.78 -12.01 -1.72
CA VAL A 182 -15.09 -11.65 -1.13
C VAL A 182 -16.11 -11.30 -2.20
N ILE A 183 -15.63 -11.04 -3.42
CA ILE A 183 -16.44 -10.87 -4.65
C ILE A 183 -15.78 -11.57 -5.82
N GLU A 184 -16.60 -12.13 -6.73
CA GLU A 184 -16.15 -12.77 -7.96
C GLU A 184 -15.96 -11.79 -9.12
#